data_ab4ccdc1fb8fc3c097e0f0ed8212e5a8
#
_entry.id   ab4ccdc1fb8fc3c097e0f0ed8212e5a8
#
_cell.length_a   1.000
_cell.length_b   1.000
_cell.length_c   1.000
_cell.angle_alpha   90.00
_cell.angle_beta   90.00
_cell.angle_gamma   90.00
#
_symmetry.space_group_name_H-M   'P 1'
#
loop_
_entity.id
_entity.type
_entity.pdbx_description
1 polymer ?
#
loop_
_entity_poly.entity_id
_entity_poly.type
_entity_poly.pdbx_seq_one_letter_code
_entity_poly.pdbx_strand_id
1 'polypeptide(L)'
;MDEQDFRRKSDTELEALKRRLLELGDEHGFEVEGSGERLELLFEEPEEVRFVISPNTAARQIWISALDTSFKLAWSKTDGAFKLEKTDENLREVMGRILTQQLGKGITV
;
A
#
# COMPACT_ATOMS: atom_id res chain seq x y z
N MET A 1 -3.26 19.19 7.11
CA MET A 1 -2.60 18.19 7.98
C MET A 1 -1.14 18.57 8.15
N ASP A 2 -0.67 18.66 9.38
CA ASP A 2 0.74 18.94 9.62
C ASP A 2 1.59 17.66 9.52
N GLU A 3 2.91 17.83 9.61
CA GLU A 3 3.85 16.72 9.44
C GLU A 3 3.67 15.63 10.50
N GLN A 4 3.53 16.02 11.76
CA GLN A 4 3.37 15.06 12.85
C GLN A 4 2.08 14.27 12.73
N ASP A 5 1.01 14.94 12.37
CA ASP A 5 -0.29 14.34 12.19
C ASP A 5 -0.26 13.35 11.02
N PHE A 6 0.39 13.74 9.92
CA PHE A 6 0.59 12.86 8.78
C PHE A 6 1.39 11.61 9.16
N ARG A 7 2.52 11.79 9.86
CA ARG A 7 3.37 10.66 10.26
C ARG A 7 2.61 9.67 11.14
N ARG A 8 1.84 10.16 12.09
CA ARG A 8 1.05 9.30 12.98
C ARG A 8 0.01 8.50 12.19
N LYS A 9 -0.71 9.18 11.29
CA LYS A 9 -1.73 8.53 10.46
C LYS A 9 -1.13 7.51 9.49
N SER A 10 -0.04 7.88 8.82
CA SER A 10 0.61 6.96 7.88
C SER A 10 1.22 5.76 8.58
N ASP A 11 1.86 5.95 9.74
CA ASP A 11 2.42 4.84 10.52
C ASP A 11 1.32 3.86 10.93
N THR A 12 0.20 4.36 11.43
CA THR A 12 -0.93 3.52 11.85
C THR A 12 -1.46 2.70 10.67
N GLU A 13 -1.68 3.35 9.53
CA GLU A 13 -2.20 2.69 8.34
C GLU A 13 -1.22 1.66 7.77
N LEU A 14 0.07 2.02 7.70
CA LEU A 14 1.07 1.12 7.12
C LEU A 14 1.38 -0.06 8.04
N GLU A 15 1.34 0.13 9.36
CA GLU A 15 1.49 -1.00 10.28
C GLU A 15 0.34 -2.00 10.16
N ALA A 16 -0.89 -1.51 10.11
CA ALA A 16 -2.05 -2.37 9.94
C ALA A 16 -2.01 -3.08 8.59
N LEU A 17 -1.61 -2.35 7.55
CA LEU A 17 -1.45 -2.93 6.21
C LEU A 17 -0.40 -4.02 6.20
N LYS A 18 0.74 -3.78 6.83
CA LYS A 18 1.84 -4.76 6.89
C LYS A 18 1.37 -6.08 7.50
N ARG A 19 0.64 -6.02 8.62
CA ARG A 19 0.13 -7.24 9.26
C ARG A 19 -0.73 -8.05 8.31
N ARG A 20 -1.62 -7.38 7.58
CA ARG A 20 -2.48 -8.06 6.60
C ARG A 20 -1.67 -8.60 5.42
N LEU A 21 -0.70 -7.85 4.93
CA LEU A 21 0.14 -8.28 3.81
C LEU A 21 1.02 -9.48 4.18
N LEU A 22 1.48 -9.57 5.42
CA LEU A 22 2.23 -10.76 5.89
C LEU A 22 1.36 -12.01 5.83
N GLU A 23 0.10 -11.92 6.25
CA GLU A 23 -0.84 -13.03 6.12
C GLU A 23 -1.04 -13.44 4.67
N LEU A 24 -1.26 -12.46 3.79
CA LEU A 24 -1.46 -12.71 2.36
C LEU A 24 -0.19 -13.27 1.70
N GLY A 25 0.97 -12.80 2.11
CA GLY A 25 2.25 -13.31 1.61
C GLY A 25 2.46 -14.78 1.94
N ASP A 26 2.12 -15.19 3.17
CA ASP A 26 2.18 -16.58 3.57
C ASP A 26 1.21 -17.43 2.76
N GLU A 27 0.02 -16.91 2.52
CA GLU A 27 -1.02 -17.63 1.78
C GLU A 27 -0.74 -17.73 0.28
N HIS A 28 -0.18 -16.69 -0.32
CA HIS A 28 -0.03 -16.57 -1.78
C HIS A 28 1.41 -16.61 -2.28
N GLY A 29 2.38 -16.76 -1.39
CA GLY A 29 3.77 -16.98 -1.78
C GLY A 29 4.57 -15.78 -2.18
N PHE A 30 4.35 -14.63 -1.54
CA PHE A 30 5.23 -13.48 -1.72
C PHE A 30 5.80 -13.02 -0.37
N GLU A 31 6.91 -12.31 -0.41
CA GLU A 31 7.56 -11.80 0.79
C GLU A 31 7.20 -10.35 1.04
N VAL A 32 7.13 -9.98 2.33
CA VAL A 32 6.89 -8.61 2.76
C VAL A 32 8.05 -8.19 3.64
N GLU A 33 8.70 -7.08 3.28
CA GLU A 33 9.84 -6.55 4.03
C GLU A 33 9.61 -5.09 4.38
N GLY A 34 10.32 -4.60 5.39
CA GLY A 34 10.31 -3.19 5.75
C GLY A 34 9.42 -2.84 6.90
N SER A 35 9.16 -1.56 7.04
CA SER A 35 8.45 -0.97 8.17
C SER A 35 7.49 0.13 7.69
N GLY A 36 6.95 0.90 8.64
CA GLY A 36 6.09 2.04 8.33
C GLY A 36 6.71 3.13 7.47
N GLU A 37 8.04 3.13 7.30
CA GLU A 37 8.71 4.09 6.42
C GLU A 37 8.82 3.60 4.99
N ARG A 38 8.85 2.28 4.81
CA ARG A 38 8.95 1.68 3.47
C ARG A 38 8.62 0.20 3.56
N LEU A 39 7.54 -0.19 2.91
CA LEU A 39 7.17 -1.60 2.76
C LEU A 39 7.50 -2.05 1.35
N GLU A 40 8.06 -3.24 1.22
CA GLU A 40 8.33 -3.85 -0.07
C GLU A 40 7.68 -5.21 -0.13
N LEU A 41 7.02 -5.49 -1.26
CA LEU A 41 6.47 -6.80 -1.57
C LEU A 41 7.30 -7.40 -2.68
N LEU A 42 7.82 -8.61 -2.45
CA LEU A 42 8.71 -9.28 -3.38
C LEU A 42 8.05 -10.54 -3.94
N PHE A 43 7.84 -10.54 -5.24
CA PHE A 43 7.26 -11.66 -5.98
C PHE A 43 8.34 -12.31 -6.83
N GLU A 44 8.42 -13.63 -6.84
CA GLU A 44 9.41 -14.36 -7.64
C GLU A 44 8.77 -14.99 -8.87
N GLU A 45 7.52 -15.40 -8.76
CA GLU A 45 6.81 -16.08 -9.83
C GLU A 45 5.70 -15.20 -10.43
N PRO A 46 5.46 -15.18 -11.73
CA PRO A 46 6.22 -15.89 -12.77
C PRO A 46 7.57 -15.25 -13.09
N GLU A 47 7.82 -14.05 -12.58
CA GLU A 47 9.08 -13.33 -12.70
C GLU A 47 9.27 -12.44 -11.49
N GLU A 48 10.48 -11.97 -11.25
CA GLU A 48 10.75 -11.08 -10.14
C GLU A 48 10.07 -9.74 -10.32
N VAL A 49 9.19 -9.38 -9.36
CA VAL A 49 8.47 -8.13 -9.35
C VAL A 49 8.51 -7.57 -7.92
N ARG A 50 8.63 -6.27 -7.81
CA ARG A 50 8.66 -5.58 -6.52
C ARG A 50 7.61 -4.48 -6.50
N PHE A 51 6.81 -4.47 -5.43
CA PHE A 51 5.93 -3.35 -5.10
C PHE A 51 6.55 -2.59 -3.94
N VAL A 52 6.46 -1.26 -3.97
CA VAL A 52 6.98 -0.41 -2.89
C VAL A 52 5.88 0.51 -2.41
N ILE A 53 5.69 0.56 -1.09
CA ILE A 53 4.71 1.44 -0.45
C ILE A 53 5.47 2.29 0.57
N SER A 54 5.41 3.60 0.43
CA SER A 54 6.13 4.49 1.34
C SER A 54 5.38 5.80 1.56
N PRO A 55 5.49 6.37 2.77
CA PRO A 55 4.97 7.72 3.00
C PRO A 55 5.88 8.76 2.36
N ASN A 56 5.29 9.75 1.73
CA ASN A 56 6.00 10.93 1.28
C ASN A 56 5.57 12.08 2.17
N THR A 57 6.38 12.39 3.17
CA THR A 57 6.04 13.37 4.19
C THR A 57 5.90 14.77 3.61
N ALA A 58 6.76 15.15 2.68
CA ALA A 58 6.70 16.48 2.05
C ALA A 58 5.38 16.69 1.32
N ALA A 59 4.88 15.67 0.65
CA ALA A 59 3.62 15.74 -0.08
C ALA A 59 2.39 15.39 0.76
N ARG A 60 2.58 14.87 1.96
CA ARG A 60 1.50 14.36 2.83
C ARG A 60 0.69 13.27 2.14
N GLN A 61 1.38 12.37 1.45
CA GLN A 61 0.77 11.29 0.69
C GLN A 61 1.44 9.95 0.99
N ILE A 62 0.71 8.87 0.77
CA ILE A 62 1.28 7.53 0.71
C ILE A 62 1.44 7.19 -0.77
N TRP A 63 2.65 6.83 -1.15
CA TRP A 63 2.99 6.51 -2.53
C TRP A 63 3.15 5.00 -2.68
N ILE A 64 2.57 4.46 -3.76
CA ILE A 64 2.70 3.04 -4.12
C ILE A 64 3.30 2.97 -5.52
N SER A 65 4.37 2.18 -5.67
CA SER A 65 4.95 1.87 -6.97
C SER A 65 4.70 0.40 -7.26
N ALA A 66 3.91 0.11 -8.28
CA ALA A 66 3.50 -1.26 -8.63
C ALA A 66 3.01 -1.30 -10.06
N LEU A 67 3.24 -2.42 -10.75
CA LEU A 67 2.72 -2.65 -12.11
C LEU A 67 3.10 -1.52 -13.09
N ASP A 68 4.34 -1.03 -12.98
CA ASP A 68 4.86 0.07 -13.80
C ASP A 68 4.07 1.37 -13.65
N THR A 69 3.37 1.54 -12.53
CA THR A 69 2.52 2.69 -12.25
C THR A 69 2.81 3.23 -10.85
N SER A 70 2.59 4.50 -10.66
CA SER A 70 2.65 5.14 -9.34
C SER A 70 1.26 5.55 -8.91
N PHE A 71 0.93 5.24 -7.66
CA PHE A 71 -0.33 5.63 -7.03
C PHE A 71 -0.02 6.55 -5.86
N LYS A 72 -0.68 7.69 -5.79
CA LYS A 72 -0.44 8.68 -4.74
C LYS A 72 -1.75 8.93 -3.99
N LEU A 73 -1.77 8.51 -2.72
CA LEU A 73 -2.97 8.60 -1.90
C LEU A 73 -2.83 9.73 -0.89
N ALA A 74 -3.82 10.61 -0.82
CA ALA A 74 -3.86 11.73 0.11
C ALA A 74 -4.95 11.50 1.16
N TRP A 75 -4.79 12.12 2.32
CA TRP A 75 -5.77 11.99 3.39
C TRP A 75 -7.07 12.67 3.03
N SER A 76 -8.17 11.94 3.14
CA SER A 76 -9.52 12.47 3.00
C SER A 76 -10.08 12.75 4.39
N LYS A 77 -10.34 14.00 4.72
CA LYS A 77 -10.94 14.37 6.01
C LYS A 77 -12.35 13.84 6.13
N THR A 78 -13.08 13.82 5.03
CA THR A 78 -14.46 13.34 4.99
C THR A 78 -14.54 11.85 5.31
N ASP A 79 -13.65 11.06 4.72
CA ASP A 79 -13.66 9.61 4.86
C ASP A 79 -12.75 9.08 5.97
N GLY A 80 -11.88 9.93 6.50
CA GLY A 80 -10.92 9.53 7.53
C GLY A 80 -9.94 8.45 7.05
N ALA A 81 -9.50 8.54 5.80
CA ALA A 81 -8.63 7.55 5.18
C ALA A 81 -7.76 8.16 4.09
N PHE A 82 -6.64 7.50 3.79
CA PHE A 82 -5.86 7.86 2.61
C PHE A 82 -6.57 7.31 1.37
N LYS A 83 -6.76 8.16 0.38
CA LYS A 83 -7.52 7.82 -0.82
C LYS A 83 -6.82 8.24 -2.10
N LEU A 84 -6.99 7.42 -3.13
CA LEU A 84 -6.57 7.74 -4.48
C LEU A 84 -7.65 8.62 -5.09
N GLU A 85 -7.33 9.87 -5.39
CA GLU A 85 -8.32 10.86 -5.82
C GLU A 85 -9.10 10.43 -7.07
N LYS A 86 -8.39 9.90 -8.04
CA LYS A 86 -8.96 9.51 -9.33
C LYS A 86 -10.08 8.49 -9.25
N THR A 87 -9.97 7.54 -8.35
CA THR A 87 -10.89 6.40 -8.26
C THR A 87 -11.70 6.40 -6.98
N ASP A 88 -11.33 7.25 -6.03
CA ASP A 88 -11.91 7.28 -4.68
C ASP A 88 -11.64 6.01 -3.87
N GLU A 89 -10.67 5.20 -4.30
CA GLU A 89 -10.27 3.99 -3.57
C GLU A 89 -9.42 4.35 -2.35
N ASN A 90 -9.62 3.64 -1.25
CA ASN A 90 -8.74 3.77 -0.09
C ASN A 90 -7.49 2.87 -0.28
N LEU A 91 -6.57 2.93 0.68
CA LEU A 91 -5.31 2.20 0.59
C LEU A 91 -5.52 0.69 0.40
N ARG A 92 -6.41 0.09 1.19
CA ARG A 92 -6.67 -1.35 1.09
C ARG A 92 -7.32 -1.74 -0.22
N GLU A 93 -8.21 -0.90 -0.74
CA GLU A 93 -8.85 -1.14 -2.03
C GLU A 93 -7.85 -1.10 -3.18
N VAL A 94 -6.94 -0.13 -3.17
CA VAL A 94 -5.86 -0.06 -4.17
C VAL A 94 -4.98 -1.29 -4.07
N MET A 95 -4.58 -1.67 -2.86
CA MET A 95 -3.73 -2.86 -2.65
C MET A 95 -4.43 -4.14 -3.12
N GLY A 96 -5.72 -4.28 -2.83
CA GLY A 96 -6.51 -5.43 -3.30
C GLY A 96 -6.53 -5.51 -4.81
N ARG A 97 -6.72 -4.38 -5.48
CA ARG A 97 -6.77 -4.34 -6.94
C ARG A 97 -5.41 -4.70 -7.57
N ILE A 98 -4.32 -4.12 -7.08
CA ILE A 98 -3.00 -4.41 -7.66
C ILE A 98 -2.53 -5.83 -7.35
N LEU A 99 -2.85 -6.36 -6.18
CA LEU A 99 -2.52 -7.75 -5.84
C LEU A 99 -3.35 -8.73 -6.66
N THR A 100 -4.62 -8.42 -6.89
CA THR A 100 -5.49 -9.21 -7.76
C THR A 100 -4.91 -9.30 -9.17
N GLN A 101 -4.43 -8.18 -9.68
CA GLN A 101 -3.80 -8.14 -11.00
C GLN A 101 -2.49 -8.92 -11.02
N GLN A 102 -1.65 -8.75 -10.01
CA GLN A 102 -0.35 -9.42 -9.94
C GLN A 102 -0.49 -10.94 -9.80
N LEU A 103 -1.39 -11.39 -8.96
CA LEU A 103 -1.54 -12.81 -8.63
C LEU A 103 -2.52 -13.55 -9.54
N GLY A 104 -3.31 -12.82 -10.32
CA GLY A 104 -4.27 -13.42 -11.26
C GLY A 104 -5.47 -14.08 -10.58
N LYS A 105 -5.81 -13.65 -9.36
CA LYS A 105 -6.97 -14.16 -8.62
C LYS A 105 -7.44 -13.10 -7.64
N GLY A 106 -8.71 -13.15 -7.27
CA GLY A 106 -9.32 -12.16 -6.39
C GLY A 106 -8.67 -12.12 -5.01
N ILE A 107 -8.12 -10.97 -4.64
CA ILE A 107 -7.48 -10.75 -3.35
C ILE A 107 -8.19 -9.62 -2.62
N THR A 108 -8.56 -9.86 -1.39
CA THR A 108 -9.13 -8.86 -0.49
C THR A 108 -8.13 -8.53 0.60
N VAL A 109 -7.81 -7.25 0.75
CA VAL A 109 -6.82 -6.78 1.73
C VAL A 109 -7.45 -6.24 3.04
#